data_d499557b89eb46f13ab1e7628249845e
#
_entry.id   d499557b89eb46f13ab1e7628249845e
#
_cell.length_a   1.000
_cell.length_b   1.000
_cell.length_c   1.000
_cell.angle_alpha   90.00
_cell.angle_beta   90.00
_cell.angle_gamma   90.00
#
_symmetry.space_group_name_H-M   'P 1'
#
loop_
_entity.id
_entity.type
_entity.pdbx_description
1 polymer ?
#
loop_
_entity_poly.entity_id
_entity_poly.type
_entity_poly.pdbx_seq_one_letter_code
_entity_poly.pdbx_strand_id
1 'polypeptide(L)'
;GDTVAVLAVTEDGMIPLVEQYRIANHRWTLEIPAGHANNPSERPTDVAKRKLAEEAGFDANKFTQFTRFMNTPSYSTQHTSIFFATGLKPVSRQEIGPETPRSDVRLISVDEAYEMVVNGTILDAKTVIAILRLKSGSLQHLND
;
A
#
# COMPACT_ATOMS: atom_id res chain seq x y z
N GLY A 1 -14.18 1.42 9.72
CA GLY A 1 -13.68 0.05 9.62
C GLY A 1 -12.16 0.00 9.48
N ASP A 2 -11.63 -1.21 9.53
CA ASP A 2 -10.19 -1.42 9.41
C ASP A 2 -9.70 -1.18 7.98
N THR A 3 -8.45 -0.76 7.86
CA THR A 3 -7.79 -0.52 6.58
C THR A 3 -6.96 -1.74 6.20
N VAL A 4 -6.96 -2.06 4.91
CA VAL A 4 -6.07 -3.06 4.32
C VAL A 4 -5.18 -2.35 3.31
N ALA A 5 -3.87 -2.54 3.42
CA ALA A 5 -2.89 -1.94 2.54
C ALA A 5 -1.99 -3.01 1.92
N VAL A 6 -1.34 -2.67 0.81
CA VAL A 6 -0.50 -3.61 0.06
C VAL A 6 0.85 -2.98 -0.24
N LEU A 7 1.90 -3.63 0.25
CA LEU A 7 3.27 -3.37 -0.18
C LEU A 7 3.61 -4.36 -1.27
N ALA A 8 3.71 -3.90 -2.52
CA ALA A 8 4.06 -4.74 -3.65
C ALA A 8 5.47 -4.42 -4.13
N VAL A 9 6.21 -5.42 -4.56
CA VAL A 9 7.57 -5.25 -5.07
C VAL A 9 7.72 -6.01 -6.36
N THR A 10 8.18 -5.32 -7.41
CA THR A 10 8.47 -5.94 -8.71
C THR A 10 9.74 -6.75 -8.65
N GLU A 11 9.99 -7.60 -9.67
CA GLU A 11 11.23 -8.40 -9.74
C GLU A 11 12.48 -7.54 -9.70
N ASP A 12 12.44 -6.36 -10.30
CA ASP A 12 13.58 -5.43 -10.33
C ASP A 12 13.61 -4.47 -9.14
N GLY A 13 12.83 -4.76 -8.10
CA GLY A 13 12.92 -4.02 -6.82
C GLY A 13 12.20 -2.69 -6.78
N MET A 14 11.15 -2.52 -7.59
CA MET A 14 10.37 -1.29 -7.61
C MET A 14 9.08 -1.45 -6.83
N ILE A 15 8.69 -0.39 -6.13
CA ILE A 15 7.46 -0.34 -5.34
C ILE A 15 6.46 0.60 -6.03
N PRO A 16 5.25 0.12 -6.39
CA PRO A 16 4.21 1.02 -6.87
C PRO A 16 3.62 1.82 -5.70
N LEU A 17 3.74 3.13 -5.79
CA LEU A 17 3.15 4.08 -4.86
C LEU A 17 2.12 4.94 -5.60
N VAL A 18 1.07 5.29 -4.90
CA VAL A 18 -0.03 6.07 -5.44
C VAL A 18 0.10 7.52 -4.98
N GLU A 19 0.11 8.45 -5.92
CA GLU A 19 0.04 9.88 -5.57
C GLU A 19 -1.41 10.24 -5.28
N GLN A 20 -1.67 10.78 -4.09
CA GLN A 20 -3.01 11.20 -3.69
C GLN A 20 -2.96 12.61 -3.10
N TYR A 21 -3.97 13.42 -3.43
CA TYR A 21 -4.15 14.68 -2.75
C TYR A 21 -4.98 14.46 -1.49
N ARG A 22 -4.39 14.72 -0.34
CA ARG A 22 -5.07 14.58 0.96
C ARG A 22 -5.54 15.94 1.44
N ILE A 23 -6.82 16.18 1.29
CA ILE A 23 -7.43 17.47 1.62
C ILE A 23 -7.20 17.89 3.07
N ALA A 24 -7.27 16.92 4.00
CA ALA A 24 -7.07 17.19 5.42
C ALA A 24 -5.68 17.76 5.72
N ASN A 25 -4.68 17.41 4.93
CA ASN A 25 -3.31 17.86 5.12
C ASN A 25 -2.88 18.90 4.08
N HIS A 26 -3.76 19.25 3.16
CA HIS A 26 -3.51 20.21 2.09
C HIS A 26 -2.23 19.92 1.29
N ARG A 27 -2.00 18.63 0.96
CA ARG A 27 -0.81 18.23 0.23
C ARG A 27 -1.02 16.94 -0.56
N TRP A 28 -0.15 16.75 -1.56
CA TRP A 28 -0.01 15.48 -2.23
C TRP A 28 0.84 14.54 -1.38
N THR A 29 0.45 13.27 -1.35
CA THR A 29 1.17 12.23 -0.62
C THR A 29 1.49 11.08 -1.55
N LEU A 30 2.54 10.32 -1.21
CA LEU A 30 2.85 9.04 -1.84
C LEU A 30 2.50 7.94 -0.85
N GLU A 31 1.65 7.01 -1.28
CA GLU A 31 1.11 5.98 -0.39
C GLU A 31 1.08 4.63 -1.08
N ILE A 32 1.26 3.56 -0.30
CA ILE A 32 0.95 2.22 -0.80
C ILE A 32 -0.56 2.10 -1.04
N PRO A 33 -1.00 1.26 -2.01
CA PRO A 33 -2.43 1.05 -2.23
C PRO A 33 -3.14 0.57 -0.97
N ALA A 34 -4.32 1.08 -0.71
CA ALA A 34 -5.07 0.75 0.50
C ALA A 34 -6.57 1.02 0.34
N GLY A 35 -7.36 0.40 1.18
CA GLY A 35 -8.79 0.64 1.24
C GLY A 35 -9.48 -0.23 2.28
N HIS A 36 -10.80 -0.27 2.17
CA HIS A 36 -11.67 -0.96 3.11
C HIS A 36 -12.44 -2.07 2.39
N ALA A 37 -12.96 -3.02 3.17
CA ALA A 37 -13.87 -4.03 2.65
C ALA A 37 -15.14 -3.36 2.09
N ASN A 38 -15.62 -3.85 0.95
CA ASN A 38 -16.87 -3.37 0.35
C ASN A 38 -18.11 -3.88 1.09
N ASN A 39 -17.95 -5.02 1.79
CA ASN A 39 -19.02 -5.64 2.54
C ASN A 39 -18.42 -6.56 3.61
N PRO A 40 -19.21 -7.02 4.61
CA PRO A 40 -18.66 -7.83 5.72
C PRO A 40 -18.09 -9.19 5.31
N SER A 41 -18.45 -9.69 4.12
CA SER A 41 -17.94 -10.99 3.66
C SER A 41 -16.64 -10.90 2.87
N GLU A 42 -16.21 -9.70 2.50
CA GLU A 42 -14.93 -9.52 1.81
C GLU A 42 -13.78 -9.70 2.78
N ARG A 43 -12.91 -10.69 2.49
CA ARG A 43 -11.76 -10.98 3.35
C ARG A 43 -10.64 -9.97 3.13
N PRO A 44 -9.78 -9.76 4.13
CA PRO A 44 -8.63 -8.85 3.98
C PRO A 44 -7.77 -9.13 2.75
N THR A 45 -7.49 -10.40 2.45
CA THR A 45 -6.73 -10.77 1.25
C THR A 45 -7.42 -10.31 -0.04
N ASP A 46 -8.75 -10.41 -0.09
CA ASP A 46 -9.52 -9.97 -1.25
C ASP A 46 -9.48 -8.45 -1.42
N VAL A 47 -9.50 -7.72 -0.31
CA VAL A 47 -9.33 -6.26 -0.33
C VAL A 47 -7.95 -5.90 -0.86
N ALA A 48 -6.91 -6.58 -0.38
CA ALA A 48 -5.54 -6.34 -0.82
C ALA A 48 -5.41 -6.56 -2.33
N LYS A 49 -5.91 -7.68 -2.83
CA LYS A 49 -5.88 -8.00 -4.26
C LYS A 49 -6.62 -6.97 -5.08
N ARG A 50 -7.82 -6.62 -4.66
CA ARG A 50 -8.66 -5.64 -5.36
C ARG A 50 -7.99 -4.26 -5.39
N LYS A 51 -7.50 -3.78 -4.26
CA LYS A 51 -6.89 -2.44 -4.17
C LYS A 51 -5.58 -2.33 -4.95
N LEU A 52 -4.79 -3.38 -4.98
CA LEU A 52 -3.57 -3.39 -5.80
C LEU A 52 -3.92 -3.24 -7.29
N ALA A 53 -4.92 -3.96 -7.77
CA ALA A 53 -5.36 -3.87 -9.16
C ALA A 53 -5.99 -2.52 -9.47
N GLU A 54 -6.89 -2.07 -8.62
CA GLU A 54 -7.64 -0.82 -8.83
C GLU A 54 -6.74 0.42 -8.80
N GLU A 55 -5.87 0.50 -7.81
CA GLU A 55 -5.10 1.73 -7.57
C GLU A 55 -3.74 1.73 -8.26
N ALA A 56 -3.09 0.58 -8.37
CA ALA A 56 -1.73 0.49 -8.90
C ALA A 56 -1.62 -0.25 -10.23
N GLY A 57 -2.65 -0.97 -10.66
CA GLY A 57 -2.64 -1.67 -11.94
C GLY A 57 -1.80 -2.95 -11.94
N PHE A 58 -1.73 -3.65 -10.81
CA PHE A 58 -1.03 -4.92 -10.69
C PHE A 58 -1.89 -5.98 -10.04
N ASP A 59 -1.68 -7.22 -10.45
CA ASP A 59 -2.04 -8.41 -9.68
C ASP A 59 -0.73 -9.03 -9.17
N ALA A 60 -0.83 -10.02 -8.29
CA ALA A 60 0.32 -10.69 -7.73
C ALA A 60 0.05 -12.17 -7.53
N ASN A 61 1.11 -12.98 -7.56
CA ASN A 61 0.98 -14.41 -7.33
C ASN A 61 0.79 -14.75 -5.85
N LYS A 62 1.29 -13.92 -4.95
CA LYS A 62 1.30 -14.20 -3.53
C LYS A 62 1.01 -12.94 -2.72
N PHE A 63 0.11 -13.06 -1.75
CA PHE A 63 -0.23 -12.01 -0.79
C PHE A 63 -0.06 -12.58 0.61
N THR A 64 0.82 -11.99 1.41
CA THR A 64 1.09 -12.45 2.77
C THR A 64 0.95 -11.29 3.75
N GLN A 65 0.03 -11.38 4.69
CA GLN A 65 -0.09 -10.38 5.73
C GLN A 65 1.14 -10.46 6.65
N PHE A 66 1.84 -9.35 6.81
CA PHE A 66 3.04 -9.33 7.66
C PHE A 66 2.91 -8.43 8.88
N THR A 67 1.91 -7.60 8.95
CA THR A 67 1.66 -6.78 10.13
C THR A 67 0.20 -6.37 10.23
N ARG A 68 -0.22 -6.13 11.45
CA ARG A 68 -1.50 -5.50 11.77
C ARG A 68 -1.25 -4.60 12.98
N PHE A 69 -1.52 -3.33 12.83
CA PHE A 69 -1.22 -2.36 13.89
C PHE A 69 -2.42 -1.47 14.19
N MET A 70 -2.40 -0.88 15.37
CA MET A 70 -3.40 0.11 15.78
C MET A 70 -3.00 1.48 15.23
N ASN A 71 -3.94 2.15 14.54
CA ASN A 71 -3.65 3.46 13.93
C ASN A 71 -3.47 4.54 15.00
N THR A 72 -4.46 4.66 15.89
CA THR A 72 -4.52 5.72 16.90
C THR A 72 -5.19 5.17 18.15
N PRO A 73 -4.47 4.37 18.96
CA PRO A 73 -5.08 3.65 20.09
C PRO A 73 -5.65 4.56 21.18
N SER A 74 -5.24 5.82 21.21
CA SER A 74 -5.75 6.75 22.22
C SER A 74 -7.24 7.09 22.04
N TYR A 75 -7.79 6.95 20.84
CA TYR A 75 -9.20 7.32 20.60
C TYR A 75 -9.90 6.50 19.53
N SER A 76 -9.23 5.53 18.93
CA SER A 76 -9.82 4.74 17.84
C SER A 76 -9.52 3.27 18.00
N THR A 77 -10.45 2.43 17.55
CA THR A 77 -10.24 0.98 17.48
C THR A 77 -9.75 0.55 16.09
N GLN A 78 -9.53 1.49 15.18
CA GLN A 78 -9.11 1.17 13.81
C GLN A 78 -7.74 0.52 13.79
N HIS A 79 -7.63 -0.57 13.05
CA HIS A 79 -6.36 -1.24 12.75
C HIS A 79 -6.09 -1.16 11.26
N THR A 80 -4.82 -1.28 10.91
CA THR A 80 -4.39 -1.43 9.52
C THR A 80 -3.63 -2.74 9.39
N SER A 81 -4.02 -3.54 8.41
CA SER A 81 -3.30 -4.75 8.01
C SER A 81 -2.53 -4.46 6.74
N ILE A 82 -1.25 -4.86 6.67
CA ILE A 82 -0.45 -4.69 5.46
C ILE A 82 -0.07 -6.06 4.92
N PHE A 83 -0.35 -6.27 3.63
CA PHE A 83 0.03 -7.47 2.89
C PHE A 83 1.27 -7.19 2.04
N PHE A 84 2.16 -8.17 1.99
CA PHE A 84 3.31 -8.15 1.09
C PHE A 84 2.93 -8.93 -0.16
N ALA A 85 3.02 -8.30 -1.33
CA ALA A 85 2.63 -8.89 -2.61
C ALA A 85 3.86 -9.07 -3.49
N THR A 86 4.04 -10.29 -4.00
CA THR A 86 5.14 -10.66 -4.88
C THR A 86 4.64 -11.42 -6.10
N GLY A 87 5.49 -11.51 -7.14
CA GLY A 87 5.10 -12.10 -8.41
C GLY A 87 4.12 -11.21 -9.13
N LEU A 88 4.47 -9.93 -9.28
CA LEU A 88 3.58 -8.93 -9.85
C LEU A 88 3.43 -9.12 -11.36
N LYS A 89 2.23 -8.88 -11.85
CA LYS A 89 1.93 -8.79 -13.27
C LYS A 89 1.00 -7.60 -13.53
N PRO A 90 1.23 -6.83 -14.59
CA PRO A 90 0.35 -5.71 -14.93
C PRO A 90 -1.06 -6.20 -15.26
N VAL A 91 -2.05 -5.43 -14.80
CA VAL A 91 -3.46 -5.62 -15.17
C VAL A 91 -4.06 -4.27 -15.47
N SER A 92 -5.19 -4.26 -16.18
CA SER A 92 -5.88 -3.00 -16.46
C SER A 92 -6.35 -2.38 -15.15
N ARG A 93 -5.96 -1.12 -14.96
CA ARG A 93 -6.41 -0.34 -13.84
C ARG A 93 -7.87 0.03 -14.04
N GLN A 94 -8.73 -0.42 -13.14
CA GLN A 94 -10.15 -0.13 -13.25
C GLN A 94 -10.46 1.27 -12.72
N GLU A 95 -11.29 1.99 -13.44
CA GLU A 95 -11.80 3.24 -12.94
C GLU A 95 -12.88 2.96 -11.91
N ILE A 96 -12.70 3.53 -10.74
CA ILE A 96 -13.61 3.28 -9.64
C ILE A 96 -14.26 4.57 -9.21
N GLY A 97 -15.54 4.67 -9.54
CA GLY A 97 -16.38 5.74 -9.08
C GLY A 97 -15.96 7.13 -9.58
N PRO A 98 -16.64 8.16 -9.09
CA PRO A 98 -16.43 9.53 -9.56
C PRO A 98 -15.28 10.26 -8.86
N GLU A 99 -14.38 9.56 -8.23
CA GLU A 99 -13.25 10.20 -7.55
C GLU A 99 -12.30 10.83 -8.55
N THR A 100 -12.24 12.12 -8.52
CA THR A 100 -11.34 12.94 -9.33
C THR A 100 -10.66 13.96 -8.43
N PRO A 101 -9.40 14.32 -8.71
CA PRO A 101 -8.57 13.84 -9.80
C PRO A 101 -8.09 12.42 -9.57
N ARG A 102 -7.86 11.72 -10.68
CA ARG A 102 -7.35 10.36 -10.68
C ARG A 102 -5.91 10.35 -10.15
N SER A 103 -5.61 9.42 -9.25
CA SER A 103 -4.28 9.28 -8.69
C SER A 103 -3.31 8.69 -9.70
N ASP A 104 -2.09 9.19 -9.75
CA ASP A 104 -1.03 8.63 -10.57
C ASP A 104 -0.28 7.56 -9.78
N VAL A 105 0.24 6.56 -10.51
CA VAL A 105 1.09 5.52 -9.93
C VAL A 105 2.54 5.84 -10.27
N ARG A 106 3.42 5.77 -9.27
CA ARG A 106 4.85 5.93 -9.45
C ARG A 106 5.56 4.66 -8.99
N LEU A 107 6.45 4.16 -9.83
CA LEU A 107 7.32 3.04 -9.47
C LEU A 107 8.63 3.60 -8.92
N ILE A 108 8.89 3.33 -7.65
CA ILE A 108 10.05 3.89 -6.94
C ILE A 108 10.87 2.75 -6.38
N SER A 109 12.20 2.80 -6.53
CA SER A 109 13.06 1.75 -5.98
C SER A 109 12.98 1.72 -4.45
N VAL A 110 13.29 0.57 -3.87
CA VAL A 110 13.31 0.41 -2.42
C VAL A 110 14.25 1.43 -1.77
N ASP A 111 15.44 1.62 -2.33
CA ASP A 111 16.42 2.56 -1.77
C ASP A 111 15.94 4.01 -1.85
N GLU A 112 15.36 4.40 -2.98
CA GLU A 112 14.81 5.75 -3.12
C GLU A 112 13.63 5.96 -2.17
N ALA A 113 12.73 4.98 -2.06
CA ALA A 113 11.59 5.04 -1.15
C ALA A 113 12.06 5.21 0.30
N TYR A 114 13.11 4.47 0.69
CA TYR A 114 13.69 4.60 2.01
C TYR A 114 14.23 6.00 2.25
N GLU A 115 14.96 6.57 1.30
CA GLU A 115 15.45 7.96 1.41
C GLU A 115 14.30 8.96 1.54
N MET A 116 13.19 8.72 0.83
CA MET A 116 12.01 9.58 0.92
C MET A 116 11.32 9.48 2.29
N VAL A 117 11.40 8.34 2.96
CA VAL A 117 10.95 8.21 4.35
C VAL A 117 11.87 8.98 5.28
N VAL A 118 13.17 8.82 5.13
CA VAL A 118 14.18 9.45 6.00
C VAL A 118 14.13 10.98 5.89
N ASN A 119 13.96 11.50 4.68
CA ASN A 119 13.96 12.96 4.46
C ASN A 119 12.57 13.61 4.65
N GLY A 120 11.54 12.83 4.99
CA GLY A 120 10.21 13.38 5.26
C GLY A 120 9.34 13.63 4.04
N THR A 121 9.72 13.15 2.86
CA THR A 121 8.88 13.24 1.66
C THR A 121 7.69 12.29 1.76
N ILE A 122 7.91 11.08 2.29
CA ILE A 122 6.85 10.11 2.57
C ILE A 122 6.50 10.21 4.06
N LEU A 123 5.25 10.58 4.34
CA LEU A 123 4.78 10.83 5.71
C LEU A 123 3.61 9.93 6.12
N ASP A 124 2.97 9.24 5.16
CA ASP A 124 1.85 8.37 5.46
C ASP A 124 2.30 7.16 6.30
N ALA A 125 1.70 6.99 7.48
CA ALA A 125 2.16 6.01 8.47
C ALA A 125 2.27 4.59 7.94
N LYS A 126 1.24 4.08 7.28
CA LYS A 126 1.25 2.70 6.74
C LYS A 126 2.35 2.51 5.71
N THR A 127 2.60 3.53 4.90
CA THR A 127 3.65 3.51 3.87
C THR A 127 5.04 3.55 4.51
N VAL A 128 5.22 4.41 5.51
CA VAL A 128 6.48 4.48 6.29
C VAL A 128 6.79 3.12 6.91
N ILE A 129 5.82 2.51 7.57
CA ILE A 129 5.99 1.19 8.22
C ILE A 129 6.38 0.14 7.18
N ALA A 130 5.66 0.09 6.06
CA ALA A 130 5.91 -0.89 5.01
C ALA A 130 7.33 -0.76 4.45
N ILE A 131 7.74 0.46 4.11
CA ILE A 131 9.06 0.71 3.51
C ILE A 131 10.17 0.38 4.50
N LEU A 132 10.04 0.77 5.77
CA LEU A 132 11.04 0.46 6.79
C LEU A 132 11.15 -1.05 7.04
N ARG A 133 10.02 -1.77 7.07
CA ARG A 133 10.04 -3.23 7.21
C ARG A 133 10.74 -3.90 6.02
N LEU A 134 10.47 -3.42 4.81
CA LEU A 134 11.11 -3.95 3.61
C LEU A 134 12.63 -3.68 3.63
N LYS A 135 13.02 -2.46 3.92
CA LYS A 135 14.43 -2.06 3.96
C LYS A 135 15.22 -2.81 5.03
N SER A 136 14.59 -3.12 6.16
CA SER A 136 15.22 -3.85 7.27
C SER A 136 15.58 -5.29 6.94
N GLY A 137 15.03 -5.84 5.86
CA GLY A 137 15.22 -7.26 5.50
C GLY A 137 14.27 -8.19 6.22
N SER A 138 13.38 -7.69 7.08
CA SER A 138 12.47 -8.54 7.86
C SER A 138 11.41 -9.25 7.03
N LEU A 139 11.24 -8.88 5.76
CA LEU A 139 10.29 -9.50 4.85
C LEU A 139 10.93 -10.48 3.86
N GLN A 140 12.26 -10.65 3.90
CA GLN A 140 12.98 -11.45 2.92
C GLN A 140 12.48 -12.89 2.81
N HIS A 141 12.10 -13.49 3.93
CA HIS A 141 11.57 -14.88 3.96
C HIS A 141 10.22 -15.01 3.25
N LEU A 142 9.56 -13.91 2.93
CA LEU A 142 8.27 -13.92 2.24
C LEU A 142 8.41 -13.86 0.72
N ASN A 143 9.64 -13.71 0.19
CA ASN A 143 9.87 -13.68 -1.25
C ASN A 143 9.79 -15.06 -1.92
N ASP A 144 9.86 -16.13 -1.15
CA ASP A 144 9.88 -17.50 -1.66
C ASP A 144 8.49 -18.09 -1.89
#